data_925b94d06f7cebdba8a28f2b81d380b1
#
_entry.id   925b94d06f7cebdba8a28f2b81d380b1
#
_cell.length_a   1.000
_cell.length_b   1.000
_cell.length_c   1.000
_cell.angle_alpha   90.00
_cell.angle_beta   90.00
_cell.angle_gamma   90.00
#
_symmetry.space_group_name_H-M   'P 1'
#
loop_
_entity.id
_entity.type
_entity.pdbx_description
1 polymer ?
#
loop_
_entity_poly.entity_id
_entity_poly.type
_entity_poly.pdbx_seq_one_letter_code
_entity_poly.pdbx_strand_id
1 'polypeptide(L)'
;MRMRFTLTMVAFQACFLLFRSSPGAQRGGRDTAVDLLARYKYRPSQVSVLVKQINADSPLVAIQADSMMIPASVQKLVTAAAALEILGSTYTFKTRLFAEKGFDPDSGLVRGDLYIKGGADPGLYAERLWLFTQQLYHRGIHHIQGDIILDESFLDTIIVGPGFGSDNSSRAYEAPVGALSANFNTMAIHQRPGSRPGSPVHVDVFPEVPDLKIESTAKTVAEGASWAMDVRTGVIDGKTALFVYGSMPVAARPKYSYRKVWSSGENFSRVLRGFLDDRGISLGGTVRTGTLPDSIASRDTLFVFESQPLTEFVTHMFKYSSNFAAEMIFKTIGAERGGGRNGSWDSASAVVGGWWKDCGLPGMPAVRNGSGMGAVNRISARQIVSLLEYAWGRKQWFPDYCASLSVSGADGTLKDRFGQSKLKGIVRAKTGTLNDIGVSSLAGYALYPDAMYAFAILINTTGKGQADHWQLQEKLLEAALP
;
A
#
# COMPACT_ATOMS: atom_id res chain seq x y z
N MET A 1 -74.49 3.57 1.62
CA MET A 1 -73.76 4.77 2.13
C MET A 1 -72.48 4.90 1.32
N ARG A 2 -72.51 5.70 0.25
CA ARG A 2 -71.38 5.85 -0.70
C ARG A 2 -70.62 7.14 -0.30
N MET A 3 -69.37 7.02 0.14
CA MET A 3 -68.50 8.15 0.44
C MET A 3 -67.65 8.45 -0.83
N ARG A 4 -67.84 9.65 -1.40
CA ARG A 4 -67.07 10.18 -2.50
C ARG A 4 -65.77 10.84 -1.94
N PHE A 5 -64.60 10.38 -2.40
CA PHE A 5 -63.35 11.05 -2.21
C PHE A 5 -63.12 12.03 -3.37
N THR A 6 -62.96 13.30 -3.03
CA THR A 6 -62.60 14.37 -3.99
C THR A 6 -61.07 14.49 -3.97
N LEU A 7 -60.47 14.28 -5.18
CA LEU A 7 -59.03 14.44 -5.38
C LEU A 7 -58.74 15.92 -5.67
N THR A 8 -57.99 16.59 -4.80
CA THR A 8 -57.48 17.95 -5.02
C THR A 8 -56.10 17.84 -5.64
N MET A 9 -55.96 18.24 -6.90
CA MET A 9 -54.73 18.30 -7.65
C MET A 9 -53.99 19.59 -7.30
N VAL A 10 -52.84 19.49 -6.63
CA VAL A 10 -51.94 20.63 -6.39
C VAL A 10 -50.89 20.62 -7.49
N ALA A 11 -50.93 21.65 -8.35
CA ALA A 11 -49.96 21.88 -9.40
C ALA A 11 -48.65 22.42 -8.79
N PHE A 12 -47.57 21.62 -8.89
CA PHE A 12 -46.21 22.11 -8.62
C PHE A 12 -45.67 22.83 -9.87
N GLN A 13 -45.55 24.12 -9.77
CA GLN A 13 -44.88 24.95 -10.77
C GLN A 13 -43.37 24.84 -10.53
N ALA A 14 -42.68 24.10 -11.42
CA ALA A 14 -41.22 24.00 -11.42
C ALA A 14 -40.61 25.31 -11.93
N CYS A 15 -39.99 26.06 -11.05
CA CYS A 15 -39.19 27.24 -11.36
C CYS A 15 -37.82 26.77 -11.84
N PHE A 16 -37.60 26.67 -13.17
CA PHE A 16 -36.28 26.46 -13.76
C PHE A 16 -35.49 27.78 -13.64
N LEU A 17 -34.66 27.89 -12.58
CA LEU A 17 -33.60 28.89 -12.51
C LEU A 17 -32.42 28.41 -13.34
N LEU A 18 -32.30 28.94 -14.54
CA LEU A 18 -31.10 28.86 -15.38
C LEU A 18 -29.96 29.61 -14.69
N PHE A 19 -29.12 28.92 -13.93
CA PHE A 19 -27.83 29.47 -13.53
C PHE A 19 -26.90 29.49 -14.75
N ARG A 20 -26.84 30.68 -15.39
CA ARG A 20 -25.75 31.02 -16.30
C ARG A 20 -24.48 31.10 -15.47
N SER A 21 -23.54 30.16 -15.65
CA SER A 21 -22.18 30.26 -15.13
C SER A 21 -21.52 31.54 -15.73
N SER A 22 -21.20 32.51 -14.88
CA SER A 22 -20.53 33.73 -15.28
C SER A 22 -19.08 33.42 -15.68
N PRO A 23 -18.59 33.88 -16.84
CA PRO A 23 -17.19 33.71 -17.28
C PRO A 23 -16.13 34.31 -16.34
N GLY A 24 -16.53 35.15 -15.37
CA GLY A 24 -15.64 35.82 -14.42
C GLY A 24 -15.07 34.95 -13.31
N ALA A 25 -15.75 33.84 -12.92
CA ALA A 25 -15.31 32.98 -11.83
C ALA A 25 -14.05 32.13 -12.19
N GLN A 26 -13.83 31.82 -13.47
CA GLN A 26 -12.69 31.03 -13.94
C GLN A 26 -11.36 31.82 -13.95
N ARG A 27 -11.38 33.12 -14.15
CA ARG A 27 -10.16 33.97 -14.13
C ARG A 27 -9.65 34.18 -12.71
N GLY A 28 -10.53 34.40 -11.74
CA GLY A 28 -10.15 34.66 -10.36
C GLY A 28 -9.40 33.48 -9.67
N GLY A 29 -9.81 32.25 -9.91
CA GLY A 29 -9.17 31.05 -9.27
C GLY A 29 -7.74 30.80 -9.76
N ARG A 30 -7.48 30.99 -11.08
CA ARG A 30 -6.15 30.81 -11.67
C ARG A 30 -5.17 31.88 -11.22
N ASP A 31 -5.61 33.16 -11.24
CA ASP A 31 -4.77 34.29 -10.86
C ASP A 31 -4.39 34.18 -9.37
N THR A 32 -5.35 33.81 -8.52
CA THR A 32 -5.09 33.54 -7.09
C THR A 32 -4.10 32.40 -6.90
N ALA A 33 -4.18 31.31 -7.67
CA ALA A 33 -3.27 30.17 -7.57
C ALA A 33 -1.84 30.56 -7.99
N VAL A 34 -1.68 31.37 -9.04
CA VAL A 34 -0.36 31.89 -9.47
C VAL A 34 0.23 32.84 -8.42
N ASP A 35 -0.59 33.73 -7.82
CA ASP A 35 -0.17 34.57 -6.72
C ASP A 35 0.28 33.80 -5.49
N LEU A 36 -0.39 32.68 -5.19
CA LEU A 36 0.02 31.77 -4.12
C LEU A 36 1.40 31.17 -4.41
N LEU A 37 1.64 30.69 -5.64
CA LEU A 37 2.97 30.19 -6.00
C LEU A 37 4.06 31.24 -5.77
N ALA A 38 3.83 32.49 -6.18
CA ALA A 38 4.78 33.58 -5.98
C ALA A 38 4.99 33.86 -4.49
N ARG A 39 3.91 33.98 -3.71
CA ARG A 39 3.95 34.21 -2.24
C ARG A 39 4.75 33.15 -1.51
N TYR A 40 4.57 31.86 -1.86
CA TYR A 40 5.28 30.73 -1.28
C TYR A 40 6.63 30.47 -1.96
N LYS A 41 7.05 31.33 -2.90
CA LYS A 41 8.33 31.26 -3.64
C LYS A 41 8.51 29.94 -4.40
N TYR A 42 7.47 29.51 -5.11
CA TYR A 42 7.54 28.42 -6.09
C TYR A 42 7.47 28.97 -7.51
N ARG A 43 8.26 28.38 -8.40
CA ARG A 43 8.15 28.66 -9.83
C ARG A 43 7.09 27.74 -10.44
N PRO A 44 6.34 28.17 -11.46
CA PRO A 44 5.36 27.34 -12.15
C PRO A 44 5.95 26.02 -12.68
N SER A 45 7.22 26.01 -13.10
CA SER A 45 7.91 24.79 -13.59
C SER A 45 8.17 23.74 -12.51
N GLN A 46 8.01 24.06 -11.25
CA GLN A 46 8.20 23.14 -10.10
C GLN A 46 6.92 22.45 -9.68
N VAL A 47 5.79 22.79 -10.29
CA VAL A 47 4.47 22.28 -9.92
C VAL A 47 3.68 21.84 -11.15
N SER A 48 2.81 20.85 -10.98
CA SER A 48 1.77 20.49 -11.94
C SER A 48 0.46 20.42 -11.18
N VAL A 49 -0.50 21.28 -11.51
CA VAL A 49 -1.76 21.43 -10.76
C VAL A 49 -2.94 21.36 -11.71
N LEU A 50 -3.94 20.57 -11.35
CA LEU A 50 -5.25 20.59 -11.96
C LEU A 50 -6.32 20.40 -10.89
N VAL A 51 -7.33 21.29 -10.88
CA VAL A 51 -8.54 21.17 -10.06
C VAL A 51 -9.73 21.33 -10.98
N LYS A 52 -10.65 20.37 -10.97
CA LYS A 52 -11.78 20.32 -11.88
C LYS A 52 -13.01 19.76 -11.17
N GLN A 53 -14.17 20.36 -11.38
CA GLN A 53 -15.43 19.73 -11.01
C GLN A 53 -15.67 18.55 -11.94
N ILE A 54 -16.08 17.40 -11.40
CA ILE A 54 -16.42 16.20 -12.18
C ILE A 54 -17.52 16.57 -13.18
N ASN A 55 -17.37 16.11 -14.42
CA ASN A 55 -18.23 16.40 -15.56
C ASN A 55 -18.28 17.87 -16.05
N ALA A 56 -17.48 18.77 -15.52
CA ALA A 56 -17.35 20.09 -16.10
C ALA A 56 -16.44 20.07 -17.33
N ASP A 57 -16.69 20.94 -18.31
CA ASP A 57 -15.86 21.05 -19.52
C ASP A 57 -14.49 21.70 -19.22
N SER A 58 -14.44 22.62 -18.28
CA SER A 58 -13.27 23.42 -17.99
C SER A 58 -12.79 23.24 -16.55
N PRO A 59 -11.47 23.24 -16.30
CA PRO A 59 -10.92 23.22 -14.94
C PRO A 59 -11.08 24.56 -14.24
N LEU A 60 -11.19 24.51 -12.89
CA LEU A 60 -11.12 25.72 -12.04
C LEU A 60 -9.69 26.27 -11.99
N VAL A 61 -8.70 25.39 -11.89
CA VAL A 61 -7.27 25.73 -11.89
C VAL A 61 -6.51 24.75 -12.75
N ALA A 62 -5.64 25.27 -13.62
CA ALA A 62 -4.69 24.47 -14.40
C ALA A 62 -3.35 25.23 -14.48
N ILE A 63 -2.29 24.67 -13.87
CA ILE A 63 -0.92 25.19 -13.92
C ILE A 63 -0.01 24.04 -14.31
N GLN A 64 0.64 24.14 -15.47
CA GLN A 64 1.53 23.10 -15.99
C GLN A 64 0.89 21.70 -15.91
N ALA A 65 -0.44 21.61 -16.16
CA ALA A 65 -1.23 20.42 -15.91
C ALA A 65 -0.77 19.19 -16.70
N ASP A 66 -0.08 19.40 -17.82
CA ASP A 66 0.44 18.37 -18.72
C ASP A 66 1.91 18.02 -18.45
N SER A 67 2.57 18.74 -17.53
CA SER A 67 3.96 18.46 -17.17
C SER A 67 4.10 17.14 -16.44
N MET A 68 4.98 16.28 -16.98
CA MET A 68 5.26 14.95 -16.40
C MET A 68 6.15 15.08 -15.16
N MET A 69 5.60 14.79 -14.00
CA MET A 69 6.24 14.93 -12.70
C MET A 69 6.46 13.56 -12.04
N ILE A 70 7.37 13.51 -11.06
CA ILE A 70 7.50 12.36 -10.16
C ILE A 70 6.30 12.38 -9.21
N PRO A 71 5.44 11.34 -9.21
CA PRO A 71 4.22 11.31 -8.41
C PRO A 71 4.44 10.92 -6.94
N ALA A 72 5.57 10.31 -6.60
CA ALA A 72 5.71 9.59 -5.35
C ALA A 72 4.51 8.64 -5.13
N SER A 73 4.04 8.47 -3.90
CA SER A 73 2.94 7.54 -3.57
C SER A 73 1.55 7.90 -4.15
N VAL A 74 1.40 9.03 -4.86
CA VAL A 74 0.19 9.28 -5.68
C VAL A 74 0.09 8.27 -6.83
N GLN A 75 1.21 7.65 -7.26
CA GLN A 75 1.21 6.50 -8.18
C GLN A 75 0.25 5.38 -7.76
N LYS A 76 0.04 5.18 -6.47
CA LYS A 76 -0.88 4.17 -5.93
C LYS A 76 -2.34 4.35 -6.38
N LEU A 77 -2.73 5.56 -6.80
CA LEU A 77 -4.04 5.80 -7.43
C LEU A 77 -4.18 5.00 -8.74
N VAL A 78 -3.12 4.99 -9.55
CA VAL A 78 -3.07 4.21 -10.80
C VAL A 78 -3.09 2.72 -10.49
N THR A 79 -2.26 2.26 -9.56
CA THR A 79 -2.17 0.86 -9.14
C THR A 79 -3.51 0.33 -8.64
N ALA A 80 -4.20 1.08 -7.77
CA ALA A 80 -5.50 0.69 -7.22
C ALA A 80 -6.59 0.64 -8.30
N ALA A 81 -6.69 1.67 -9.16
CA ALA A 81 -7.70 1.71 -10.21
C ALA A 81 -7.50 0.57 -11.22
N ALA A 82 -6.25 0.33 -11.64
CA ALA A 82 -5.92 -0.79 -12.53
C ALA A 82 -6.25 -2.14 -11.87
N ALA A 83 -5.89 -2.34 -10.59
CA ALA A 83 -6.18 -3.57 -9.88
C ALA A 83 -7.68 -3.84 -9.74
N LEU A 84 -8.46 -2.83 -9.34
CA LEU A 84 -9.91 -2.95 -9.17
C LEU A 84 -10.63 -3.19 -10.50
N GLU A 85 -10.16 -2.61 -11.60
CA GLU A 85 -10.73 -2.83 -12.93
C GLU A 85 -10.35 -4.21 -13.51
N ILE A 86 -9.07 -4.60 -13.37
CA ILE A 86 -8.51 -5.79 -14.04
C ILE A 86 -8.77 -7.07 -13.24
N LEU A 87 -8.62 -7.04 -11.91
CA LEU A 87 -8.79 -8.20 -11.03
C LEU A 87 -10.20 -8.27 -10.43
N GLY A 88 -10.85 -7.12 -10.25
CA GLY A 88 -12.14 -7.00 -9.55
C GLY A 88 -12.00 -6.71 -8.05
N SER A 89 -13.00 -6.03 -7.49
CA SER A 89 -13.03 -5.61 -6.07
C SER A 89 -13.03 -6.79 -5.08
N THR A 90 -13.61 -7.92 -5.51
CA THR A 90 -13.75 -9.15 -4.70
C THR A 90 -12.61 -10.15 -4.91
N TYR A 91 -11.59 -9.80 -5.71
CA TYR A 91 -10.42 -10.68 -5.93
C TYR A 91 -9.77 -11.05 -4.60
N THR A 92 -9.45 -12.35 -4.41
CA THR A 92 -8.74 -12.89 -3.26
C THR A 92 -7.41 -13.52 -3.70
N PHE A 93 -6.36 -13.27 -2.94
CA PHE A 93 -5.07 -13.92 -3.12
C PHE A 93 -5.13 -15.32 -2.52
N LYS A 94 -4.53 -16.32 -3.20
CA LYS A 94 -4.69 -17.74 -2.83
C LYS A 94 -3.36 -18.39 -2.53
N THR A 95 -3.17 -18.82 -1.29
CA THR A 95 -2.08 -19.73 -0.91
C THR A 95 -2.60 -21.17 -1.00
N ARG A 96 -2.01 -21.99 -1.89
CA ARG A 96 -2.47 -23.35 -2.17
C ARG A 96 -1.50 -24.39 -1.62
N LEU A 97 -2.05 -25.46 -1.04
CA LEU A 97 -1.28 -26.55 -0.47
C LEU A 97 -1.53 -27.84 -1.24
N PHE A 98 -0.45 -28.60 -1.47
CA PHE A 98 -0.49 -29.85 -2.17
C PHE A 98 0.36 -30.89 -1.39
N ALA A 99 -0.18 -32.09 -1.18
CA ALA A 99 0.56 -33.21 -0.57
C ALA A 99 1.22 -34.04 -1.67
N GLU A 100 2.51 -34.35 -1.52
CA GLU A 100 3.26 -35.17 -2.49
C GLU A 100 2.65 -36.54 -2.68
N LYS A 101 2.39 -37.25 -1.58
CA LYS A 101 1.89 -38.63 -1.55
C LYS A 101 0.52 -38.77 -0.89
N GLY A 102 -0.20 -37.64 -0.76
CA GLY A 102 -1.53 -37.56 -0.19
C GLY A 102 -1.57 -37.32 1.31
N PHE A 103 -2.78 -37.20 1.82
CA PHE A 103 -3.10 -36.98 3.22
C PHE A 103 -3.94 -38.14 3.77
N ASP A 104 -3.58 -38.58 4.93
CA ASP A 104 -4.30 -39.61 5.67
C ASP A 104 -5.08 -38.98 6.83
N PRO A 105 -6.39 -38.86 6.72
CA PRO A 105 -7.19 -38.16 7.73
C PRO A 105 -7.31 -38.93 9.04
N ASP A 106 -7.17 -40.27 9.03
CA ASP A 106 -7.29 -41.09 10.24
C ASP A 106 -6.09 -40.92 11.17
N SER A 107 -4.89 -40.82 10.59
CA SER A 107 -3.65 -40.59 11.35
C SER A 107 -3.22 -39.10 11.43
N GLY A 108 -3.85 -38.25 10.68
CA GLY A 108 -3.46 -36.84 10.58
C GLY A 108 -2.13 -36.59 9.86
N LEU A 109 -1.71 -37.55 9.02
CA LEU A 109 -0.41 -37.58 8.37
C LEU A 109 -0.46 -37.06 6.92
N VAL A 110 0.31 -36.02 6.62
CA VAL A 110 0.71 -35.71 5.26
C VAL A 110 1.90 -36.54 4.87
N ARG A 111 1.72 -37.45 3.87
CA ARG A 111 2.77 -38.38 3.42
C ARG A 111 3.68 -37.71 2.39
N GLY A 112 4.99 -37.85 2.57
CA GLY A 112 6.00 -37.15 1.75
C GLY A 112 6.07 -35.69 2.07
N ASP A 113 6.37 -34.86 1.06
CA ASP A 113 6.51 -33.40 1.18
C ASP A 113 5.15 -32.69 1.10
N LEU A 114 5.06 -31.56 1.79
CA LEU A 114 3.95 -30.61 1.66
C LEU A 114 4.40 -29.38 0.87
N TYR A 115 3.78 -29.13 -0.28
CA TYR A 115 4.05 -27.95 -1.09
C TYR A 115 3.10 -26.83 -0.71
N ILE A 116 3.64 -25.63 -0.50
CA ILE A 116 2.88 -24.40 -0.27
C ILE A 116 3.18 -23.44 -1.41
N LYS A 117 2.21 -23.28 -2.34
CA LYS A 117 2.32 -22.36 -3.46
C LYS A 117 1.73 -21.01 -3.09
N GLY A 118 2.58 -19.98 -3.04
CA GLY A 118 2.19 -18.61 -2.76
C GLY A 118 1.41 -17.99 -3.90
N GLY A 119 0.43 -17.14 -3.56
CA GLY A 119 -0.34 -16.34 -4.49
C GLY A 119 -0.14 -14.84 -4.27
N ALA A 120 0.98 -14.44 -3.73
CA ALA A 120 1.32 -13.05 -3.45
C ALA A 120 0.33 -12.31 -2.53
N ASP A 121 -0.22 -13.01 -1.53
CA ASP A 121 -1.12 -12.41 -0.53
C ASP A 121 -0.38 -11.35 0.32
N PRO A 122 -0.72 -10.05 0.20
CA PRO A 122 -0.09 -9.01 1.01
C PRO A 122 -0.55 -9.02 2.46
N GLY A 123 -1.52 -9.85 2.81
CA GLY A 123 -2.16 -9.95 4.12
C GLY A 123 -1.71 -11.15 4.97
N LEU A 124 -0.65 -11.86 4.62
CA LEU A 124 -0.10 -12.93 5.46
C LEU A 124 0.72 -12.36 6.63
N TYR A 125 0.08 -11.55 7.47
CA TYR A 125 0.67 -11.11 8.74
C TYR A 125 0.44 -12.13 9.86
N ALA A 126 1.02 -11.91 11.03
CA ALA A 126 1.11 -12.88 12.11
C ALA A 126 -0.24 -13.52 12.48
N GLU A 127 -1.32 -12.73 12.60
CA GLU A 127 -2.67 -13.21 12.92
C GLU A 127 -3.24 -14.12 11.82
N ARG A 128 -2.94 -13.81 10.56
CA ARG A 128 -3.37 -14.63 9.43
C ARG A 128 -2.57 -15.94 9.33
N LEU A 129 -1.27 -15.91 9.62
CA LEU A 129 -0.41 -17.09 9.68
C LEU A 129 -0.80 -18.00 10.87
N TRP A 130 -1.13 -17.39 12.00
CA TRP A 130 -1.72 -18.13 13.12
C TRP A 130 -3.02 -18.82 12.69
N LEU A 131 -3.94 -18.08 12.05
CA LEU A 131 -5.20 -18.66 11.54
C LEU A 131 -4.93 -19.76 10.51
N PHE A 132 -3.95 -19.60 9.65
CA PHE A 132 -3.54 -20.59 8.66
C PHE A 132 -3.15 -21.92 9.36
N THR A 133 -2.28 -21.87 10.38
CA THR A 133 -1.88 -23.09 11.10
C THR A 133 -3.02 -23.69 11.93
N GLN A 134 -3.93 -22.86 12.50
CA GLN A 134 -5.16 -23.37 13.14
C GLN A 134 -6.03 -24.14 12.15
N GLN A 135 -6.21 -23.60 10.94
CA GLN A 135 -7.01 -24.26 9.90
C GLN A 135 -6.38 -25.57 9.42
N LEU A 136 -5.06 -25.67 9.32
CA LEU A 136 -4.37 -26.93 9.03
C LEU A 136 -4.67 -27.97 10.12
N TYR A 137 -4.48 -27.59 11.36
CA TYR A 137 -4.73 -28.49 12.51
C TYR A 137 -6.19 -28.95 12.58
N HIS A 138 -7.16 -28.05 12.41
CA HIS A 138 -8.58 -28.41 12.45
C HIS A 138 -9.06 -29.23 11.23
N ARG A 139 -8.27 -29.28 10.15
CA ARG A 139 -8.45 -30.22 9.04
C ARG A 139 -7.83 -31.59 9.32
N GLY A 140 -7.29 -31.78 10.52
CA GLY A 140 -6.68 -33.02 10.96
C GLY A 140 -5.19 -33.13 10.58
N ILE A 141 -4.54 -32.12 10.06
CA ILE A 141 -3.10 -32.16 9.75
C ILE A 141 -2.33 -31.94 11.05
N HIS A 142 -1.71 -33.04 11.54
CA HIS A 142 -0.95 -33.06 12.79
C HIS A 142 0.52 -33.42 12.59
N HIS A 143 0.83 -34.07 11.48
CA HIS A 143 2.20 -34.48 11.15
C HIS A 143 2.46 -34.34 9.64
N ILE A 144 3.58 -33.72 9.29
CA ILE A 144 4.11 -33.66 7.93
C ILE A 144 5.36 -34.53 7.90
N GLN A 145 5.36 -35.57 7.08
CA GLN A 145 6.43 -36.59 7.09
C GLN A 145 7.74 -36.06 6.49
N GLY A 146 7.67 -35.34 5.39
CA GLY A 146 8.81 -34.80 4.65
C GLY A 146 9.10 -33.35 4.94
N ASP A 147 9.56 -32.63 3.91
CA ASP A 147 9.79 -31.21 3.93
C ASP A 147 8.50 -30.41 3.67
N ILE A 148 8.51 -29.13 4.08
CA ILE A 148 7.59 -28.13 3.52
C ILE A 148 8.35 -27.38 2.42
N ILE A 149 7.85 -27.47 1.19
CA ILE A 149 8.43 -26.82 0.02
C ILE A 149 7.64 -25.54 -0.29
N LEU A 150 8.32 -24.40 -0.22
CA LEU A 150 7.77 -23.09 -0.49
C LEU A 150 7.95 -22.72 -1.96
N ASP A 151 6.88 -22.70 -2.73
CA ASP A 151 6.87 -22.30 -4.14
C ASP A 151 6.45 -20.85 -4.29
N GLU A 152 7.39 -19.99 -4.65
CA GLU A 152 7.19 -18.57 -4.93
C GLU A 152 7.05 -18.25 -6.44
N SER A 153 6.90 -19.26 -7.30
CA SER A 153 6.90 -19.09 -8.77
C SER A 153 5.69 -18.33 -9.34
N PHE A 154 4.74 -17.91 -8.51
CA PHE A 154 3.69 -16.97 -8.93
C PHE A 154 4.25 -15.60 -9.30
N LEU A 155 5.32 -15.18 -8.64
CA LEU A 155 6.10 -13.98 -8.99
C LEU A 155 7.48 -14.39 -9.54
N ASP A 156 8.16 -13.46 -10.21
CA ASP A 156 9.56 -13.64 -10.60
C ASP A 156 10.51 -13.59 -9.39
N THR A 157 11.77 -13.88 -9.61
CA THR A 157 12.80 -13.93 -8.56
C THR A 157 13.35 -12.56 -8.16
N ILE A 158 12.93 -11.50 -8.82
CA ILE A 158 13.33 -10.12 -8.48
C ILE A 158 12.45 -9.65 -7.33
N ILE A 159 13.04 -9.49 -6.15
CA ILE A 159 12.33 -9.15 -4.91
C ILE A 159 12.40 -7.66 -4.55
N VAL A 160 13.26 -6.90 -5.22
CA VAL A 160 13.45 -5.45 -5.00
C VAL A 160 13.09 -4.72 -6.28
N GLY A 161 12.11 -3.83 -6.19
CA GLY A 161 11.55 -3.13 -7.34
C GLY A 161 12.40 -1.98 -7.88
N PRO A 162 12.10 -1.51 -9.09
CA PRO A 162 12.72 -0.33 -9.65
C PRO A 162 12.56 0.88 -8.73
N GLY A 163 13.65 1.59 -8.43
CA GLY A 163 13.67 2.76 -7.55
C GLY A 163 13.80 2.47 -6.06
N PHE A 164 13.95 1.20 -5.68
CA PHE A 164 14.21 0.75 -4.31
C PHE A 164 15.70 0.44 -4.10
N GLY A 165 16.15 0.48 -2.85
CA GLY A 165 17.36 -0.23 -2.41
C GLY A 165 18.69 0.39 -2.85
N SER A 166 18.76 1.69 -3.13
CA SER A 166 19.98 2.34 -3.56
C SER A 166 21.06 2.50 -2.46
N ASP A 167 20.70 2.32 -1.19
CA ASP A 167 21.53 2.70 -0.03
C ASP A 167 21.73 1.62 1.04
N ASN A 168 21.45 0.35 0.74
CA ASN A 168 21.47 -0.75 1.73
C ASN A 168 20.63 -0.47 2.99
N SER A 169 19.61 0.36 2.86
CA SER A 169 18.71 0.73 3.96
C SER A 169 17.96 -0.48 4.50
N SER A 170 17.80 -0.54 5.82
CA SER A 170 16.94 -1.53 6.50
C SER A 170 15.53 -1.02 6.77
N ARG A 171 15.11 0.07 6.13
CA ARG A 171 13.82 0.73 6.34
C ARG A 171 12.66 -0.14 5.88
N ALA A 172 11.62 -0.24 6.70
CA ALA A 172 10.45 -1.09 6.43
C ALA A 172 9.74 -0.78 5.11
N TYR A 173 9.74 0.49 4.66
CA TYR A 173 9.10 0.87 3.40
C TYR A 173 9.86 0.40 2.14
N GLU A 174 11.05 -0.20 2.31
CA GLU A 174 11.85 -0.85 1.27
C GLU A 174 11.83 -2.38 1.41
N ALA A 175 10.83 -2.93 2.08
CA ALA A 175 10.70 -4.36 2.24
C ALA A 175 10.64 -5.09 0.89
N PRO A 176 11.34 -6.23 0.74
CA PRO A 176 11.27 -7.04 -0.46
C PRO A 176 9.86 -7.61 -0.67
N VAL A 177 9.53 -7.98 -1.90
CA VAL A 177 8.27 -8.63 -2.25
C VAL A 177 8.51 -10.04 -2.78
N GLY A 178 7.65 -10.99 -2.40
CA GLY A 178 7.71 -12.37 -2.83
C GLY A 178 6.33 -13.02 -2.76
N ALA A 179 6.12 -14.11 -3.47
CA ALA A 179 4.82 -14.77 -3.52
C ALA A 179 4.39 -15.36 -2.17
N LEU A 180 5.36 -15.67 -1.30
CA LEU A 180 5.17 -16.01 0.11
C LEU A 180 5.88 -15.00 0.98
N SER A 181 5.12 -14.14 1.62
CA SER A 181 5.62 -13.03 2.43
C SER A 181 4.96 -13.06 3.81
N ALA A 182 5.74 -12.93 4.89
CA ALA A 182 5.22 -12.87 6.25
C ALA A 182 5.35 -11.46 6.81
N ASN A 183 4.25 -10.95 7.40
CA ASN A 183 4.24 -9.70 8.17
C ASN A 183 4.82 -8.49 7.39
N PHE A 184 4.38 -8.31 6.13
CA PHE A 184 4.87 -7.28 5.20
C PHE A 184 6.36 -7.36 4.89
N ASN A 185 6.98 -8.53 5.08
CA ASN A 185 8.43 -8.72 5.04
C ASN A 185 9.20 -7.73 5.94
N THR A 186 8.63 -7.46 7.09
CA THR A 186 9.19 -6.64 8.15
C THR A 186 9.11 -7.33 9.50
N MET A 187 9.96 -6.90 10.43
CA MET A 187 9.86 -7.26 11.84
C MET A 187 9.66 -6.01 12.69
N ALA A 188 8.76 -6.10 13.68
CA ALA A 188 8.59 -5.11 14.71
C ALA A 188 9.58 -5.41 15.84
N ILE A 189 10.43 -4.45 16.16
CA ILE A 189 11.48 -4.58 17.15
C ILE A 189 11.07 -3.70 18.32
N HIS A 190 10.72 -4.33 19.43
CA HIS A 190 10.35 -3.67 20.67
C HIS A 190 11.59 -3.46 21.53
N GLN A 191 11.86 -2.20 21.87
CA GLN A 191 12.99 -1.80 22.70
C GLN A 191 12.49 -1.21 24.01
N ARG A 192 13.03 -1.64 25.14
CA ARG A 192 12.75 -1.11 26.47
C ARG A 192 14.02 -1.02 27.30
N PRO A 193 14.16 0.01 28.15
CA PRO A 193 15.35 0.15 28.98
C PRO A 193 15.45 -0.99 29.98
N GLY A 194 16.67 -1.30 30.40
CA GLY A 194 16.92 -2.14 31.55
C GLY A 194 16.63 -1.41 32.86
N SER A 195 16.78 -2.09 33.99
CA SER A 195 16.37 -1.60 35.31
C SER A 195 17.26 -0.45 35.89
N ARG A 196 18.47 -0.27 35.36
CA ARG A 196 19.42 0.75 35.83
C ARG A 196 20.41 1.16 34.74
N PRO A 197 21.04 2.34 34.85
CA PRO A 197 22.14 2.73 33.98
C PRO A 197 23.24 1.66 33.93
N GLY A 198 23.77 1.38 32.74
CA GLY A 198 24.75 0.33 32.46
C GLY A 198 24.12 -1.04 32.08
N SER A 199 22.87 -1.30 32.42
CA SER A 199 22.18 -2.53 32.01
C SER A 199 21.97 -2.57 30.50
N PRO A 200 21.91 -3.78 29.86
CA PRO A 200 21.49 -3.91 28.46
C PRO A 200 20.09 -3.35 28.24
N VAL A 201 19.85 -2.83 27.05
CA VAL A 201 18.49 -2.59 26.54
C VAL A 201 17.86 -3.94 26.20
N HIS A 202 16.62 -4.16 26.65
CA HIS A 202 15.85 -5.34 26.25
C HIS A 202 15.35 -5.17 24.83
N VAL A 203 15.46 -6.23 24.03
CA VAL A 203 15.07 -6.25 22.61
C VAL A 203 14.23 -7.49 22.36
N ASP A 204 12.96 -7.29 22.03
CA ASP A 204 12.03 -8.34 21.65
C ASP A 204 11.62 -8.12 20.18
N VAL A 205 11.37 -9.18 19.44
CA VAL A 205 11.00 -9.12 17.99
C VAL A 205 9.66 -9.79 17.77
N PHE A 206 8.82 -9.17 16.95
CA PHE A 206 7.53 -9.73 16.56
C PHE A 206 7.33 -9.68 15.03
N PRO A 207 6.80 -10.76 14.39
CA PRO A 207 6.56 -12.07 15.01
C PRO A 207 7.87 -12.71 15.51
N GLU A 208 7.76 -13.65 16.43
CA GLU A 208 8.94 -14.41 16.84
C GLU A 208 9.52 -15.15 15.64
N VAL A 209 10.83 -15.04 15.48
CA VAL A 209 11.56 -15.68 14.39
C VAL A 209 12.56 -16.66 15.01
N PRO A 210 12.30 -17.97 14.94
CA PRO A 210 13.24 -18.96 15.42
C PRO A 210 14.64 -18.74 14.83
N ASP A 211 15.68 -18.89 15.65
CA ASP A 211 17.09 -18.73 15.27
C ASP A 211 17.49 -17.32 14.78
N LEU A 212 16.71 -16.27 15.11
CA LEU A 212 17.09 -14.91 14.77
C LEU A 212 18.39 -14.53 15.51
N LYS A 213 19.43 -14.25 14.75
CA LYS A 213 20.67 -13.72 15.31
C LYS A 213 20.49 -12.26 15.67
N ILE A 214 20.62 -11.94 16.97
CA ILE A 214 20.52 -10.58 17.49
C ILE A 214 21.89 -10.18 18.07
N GLU A 215 22.51 -9.18 17.45
CA GLU A 215 23.73 -8.55 17.97
C GLU A 215 23.36 -7.21 18.62
N SER A 216 23.42 -7.15 19.95
CA SER A 216 23.08 -5.94 20.70
C SER A 216 24.19 -5.52 21.64
N THR A 217 24.63 -4.28 21.51
CA THR A 217 25.51 -3.61 22.49
C THR A 217 24.82 -2.40 23.12
N ALA A 218 23.52 -2.22 22.87
CA ALA A 218 22.75 -1.10 23.37
C ALA A 218 22.66 -1.10 24.90
N LYS A 219 22.88 0.06 25.51
CA LYS A 219 22.93 0.25 26.97
C LYS A 219 21.84 1.19 27.46
N THR A 220 21.32 0.88 28.64
CA THR A 220 20.50 1.81 29.40
C THR A 220 21.43 2.90 30.00
N VAL A 221 21.02 4.16 29.88
CA VAL A 221 21.76 5.32 30.41
C VAL A 221 20.92 6.06 31.44
N ALA A 222 21.54 7.02 32.13
CA ALA A 222 20.88 7.80 33.19
C ALA A 222 19.64 8.54 32.63
N GLU A 223 18.71 8.85 33.52
CA GLU A 223 17.59 9.73 33.22
C GLU A 223 18.10 11.10 32.74
N GLY A 224 17.46 11.67 31.71
CA GLY A 224 17.88 12.94 31.10
C GLY A 224 19.01 12.82 30.06
N ALA A 225 19.67 11.67 29.95
CA ALA A 225 20.62 11.43 28.86
C ALA A 225 19.93 11.32 27.51
N SER A 226 20.67 11.57 26.42
CA SER A 226 20.12 11.53 25.06
C SER A 226 19.73 10.13 24.63
N TRP A 227 18.59 10.02 23.97
CA TRP A 227 18.20 8.85 23.20
C TRP A 227 19.05 8.76 21.92
N ALA A 228 19.81 7.70 21.76
CA ALA A 228 20.70 7.49 20.62
C ALA A 228 20.71 6.01 20.20
N MET A 229 19.54 5.48 19.80
CA MET A 229 19.40 4.09 19.36
C MET A 229 19.57 3.98 17.83
N ASP A 230 20.40 3.06 17.40
CA ASP A 230 20.54 2.60 16.01
C ASP A 230 20.10 1.14 15.94
N VAL A 231 19.03 0.90 15.16
CA VAL A 231 18.43 -0.41 14.98
C VAL A 231 18.41 -0.71 13.49
N ARG A 232 19.08 -1.78 13.07
CA ARG A 232 19.22 -2.19 11.67
C ARG A 232 19.02 -3.68 11.50
N THR A 233 18.58 -4.11 10.33
CA THR A 233 18.72 -5.50 9.87
C THR A 233 19.81 -5.59 8.81
N GLY A 234 20.42 -6.75 8.74
CA GLY A 234 21.42 -7.11 7.73
C GLY A 234 21.36 -8.61 7.48
N VAL A 235 22.40 -9.15 6.86
CA VAL A 235 22.50 -10.57 6.52
C VAL A 235 23.70 -11.19 7.22
N ILE A 236 23.49 -12.33 7.92
CA ILE A 236 24.55 -13.20 8.45
C ILE A 236 24.23 -14.62 7.99
N ASP A 237 25.18 -15.30 7.37
CA ASP A 237 25.05 -16.67 6.86
C ASP A 237 23.81 -16.85 5.95
N GLY A 238 23.54 -15.85 5.08
CA GLY A 238 22.40 -15.84 4.17
C GLY A 238 21.03 -15.60 4.78
N LYS A 239 20.95 -15.39 6.11
CA LYS A 239 19.72 -15.14 6.84
C LYS A 239 19.65 -13.72 7.38
N THR A 240 18.43 -13.20 7.52
CA THR A 240 18.21 -11.89 8.19
C THR A 240 18.69 -11.96 9.63
N ALA A 241 19.48 -10.94 10.02
CA ALA A 241 19.99 -10.71 11.38
C ALA A 241 19.63 -9.30 11.86
N LEU A 242 19.55 -9.11 13.18
CA LEU A 242 19.22 -7.84 13.82
C LEU A 242 20.42 -7.26 14.54
N PHE A 243 20.69 -5.98 14.34
CA PHE A 243 21.76 -5.21 14.97
C PHE A 243 21.17 -4.05 15.76
N VAL A 244 21.50 -3.95 17.05
CA VAL A 244 20.97 -2.93 17.98
C VAL A 244 22.10 -2.28 18.77
N TYR A 245 22.35 -1.02 18.49
CA TYR A 245 23.44 -0.25 19.10
C TYR A 245 22.93 1.03 19.76
N GLY A 246 23.77 1.63 20.61
CA GLY A 246 23.52 2.95 21.17
C GLY A 246 22.98 2.95 22.60
N SER A 247 22.15 3.93 22.93
CA SER A 247 21.71 4.17 24.30
C SER A 247 20.25 4.59 24.42
N MET A 248 19.61 4.15 25.52
CA MET A 248 18.23 4.44 25.87
C MET A 248 18.14 4.89 27.33
N PRO A 249 17.57 6.08 27.66
CA PRO A 249 17.41 6.52 29.04
C PRO A 249 16.55 5.56 29.87
N VAL A 250 16.90 5.39 31.16
CA VAL A 250 16.18 4.46 32.07
C VAL A 250 14.70 4.82 32.24
N ALA A 251 14.33 6.10 32.17
CA ALA A 251 12.95 6.59 32.24
C ALA A 251 12.25 6.64 30.85
N ALA A 252 12.92 6.20 29.79
CA ALA A 252 12.33 6.23 28.46
C ALA A 252 11.18 5.23 28.33
N ARG A 253 10.12 5.65 27.62
CA ARG A 253 9.02 4.74 27.28
C ARG A 253 9.51 3.69 26.27
N PRO A 254 8.99 2.46 26.32
CA PRO A 254 9.23 1.45 25.29
C PRO A 254 8.91 1.99 23.90
N LYS A 255 9.66 1.54 22.89
CA LYS A 255 9.50 1.98 21.49
C LYS A 255 9.53 0.81 20.55
N TYR A 256 8.71 0.88 19.51
CA TYR A 256 8.78 -0.02 18.36
C TYR A 256 9.57 0.63 17.24
N SER A 257 10.43 -0.18 16.60
CA SER A 257 11.08 0.14 15.32
C SER A 257 10.75 -0.96 14.33
N TYR A 258 10.40 -0.58 13.10
CA TYR A 258 10.10 -1.53 12.04
C TYR A 258 11.25 -1.58 11.05
N ARG A 259 11.73 -2.79 10.75
CA ARG A 259 12.84 -3.02 9.82
C ARG A 259 12.47 -4.10 8.81
N LYS A 260 12.93 -3.93 7.54
CA LYS A 260 12.74 -4.95 6.51
C LYS A 260 13.53 -6.21 6.83
N VAL A 261 13.05 -7.35 6.34
CA VAL A 261 13.84 -8.56 6.15
C VAL A 261 14.57 -8.50 4.81
N TRP A 262 15.52 -9.38 4.56
CA TRP A 262 16.32 -9.38 3.34
C TRP A 262 15.92 -10.44 2.30
N SER A 263 15.10 -11.42 2.72
CA SER A 263 14.54 -12.44 1.86
C SER A 263 13.11 -12.77 2.29
N SER A 264 12.16 -12.79 1.36
CA SER A 264 10.75 -13.13 1.60
C SER A 264 10.59 -14.58 2.03
N GLY A 265 11.07 -15.51 1.21
CA GLY A 265 10.92 -16.95 1.45
C GLY A 265 11.65 -17.42 2.71
N GLU A 266 12.86 -16.88 2.98
CA GLU A 266 13.59 -17.19 4.22
C GLU A 266 12.80 -16.73 5.46
N ASN A 267 12.31 -15.49 5.45
CA ASN A 267 11.51 -14.97 6.54
C ASN A 267 10.20 -15.75 6.72
N PHE A 268 9.50 -16.02 5.61
CA PHE A 268 8.25 -16.80 5.65
C PHE A 268 8.49 -18.21 6.23
N SER A 269 9.57 -18.89 5.83
CA SER A 269 9.90 -20.23 6.31
C SER A 269 10.08 -20.28 7.83
N ARG A 270 10.79 -19.30 8.38
CA ARG A 270 11.09 -19.23 9.83
C ARG A 270 9.85 -18.88 10.64
N VAL A 271 9.07 -17.88 10.19
CA VAL A 271 7.83 -17.48 10.86
C VAL A 271 6.80 -18.61 10.81
N LEU A 272 6.65 -19.26 9.65
CA LEU A 272 5.75 -20.42 9.50
C LEU A 272 6.17 -21.56 10.45
N ARG A 273 7.47 -21.87 10.54
CA ARG A 273 7.98 -22.90 11.44
C ARG A 273 7.59 -22.62 12.89
N GLY A 274 7.75 -21.38 13.37
CA GLY A 274 7.34 -21.00 14.73
C GLY A 274 5.85 -21.26 14.97
N PHE A 275 4.98 -20.85 14.06
CA PHE A 275 3.52 -21.07 14.20
C PHE A 275 3.11 -22.55 14.10
N LEU A 276 3.83 -23.38 13.32
CA LEU A 276 3.59 -24.84 13.30
C LEU A 276 3.97 -25.48 14.64
N ASP A 277 5.14 -25.13 15.18
CA ASP A 277 5.62 -25.61 16.47
C ASP A 277 4.66 -25.18 17.61
N ASP A 278 4.26 -23.93 17.66
CA ASP A 278 3.29 -23.39 18.63
C ASP A 278 1.94 -24.13 18.56
N ARG A 279 1.53 -24.55 17.36
CA ARG A 279 0.27 -25.27 17.17
C ARG A 279 0.39 -26.76 17.44
N GLY A 280 1.60 -27.29 17.55
CA GLY A 280 1.87 -28.72 17.74
C GLY A 280 1.74 -29.53 16.45
N ILE A 281 1.94 -28.92 15.29
CA ILE A 281 2.05 -29.63 14.00
C ILE A 281 3.51 -30.02 13.82
N SER A 282 3.78 -31.32 13.92
CA SER A 282 5.14 -31.84 13.80
C SER A 282 5.60 -31.90 12.33
N LEU A 283 6.89 -31.65 12.11
CA LEU A 283 7.54 -31.68 10.80
C LEU A 283 8.74 -32.61 10.85
N GLY A 284 8.74 -33.66 9.99
CA GLY A 284 9.82 -34.63 9.91
C GLY A 284 11.07 -34.10 9.18
N GLY A 285 10.89 -33.17 8.26
CA GLY A 285 11.95 -32.51 7.50
C GLY A 285 12.17 -31.05 7.90
N THR A 286 12.43 -30.23 6.89
CA THR A 286 12.69 -28.78 7.02
C THR A 286 11.71 -27.96 6.19
N VAL A 287 11.67 -26.62 6.43
CA VAL A 287 10.97 -25.69 5.56
C VAL A 287 12.00 -25.05 4.63
N ARG A 288 11.84 -25.20 3.32
CA ARG A 288 12.77 -24.70 2.31
C ARG A 288 12.07 -24.22 1.06
N THR A 289 12.71 -23.36 0.30
CA THR A 289 12.21 -22.91 -1.01
C THR A 289 12.39 -24.02 -2.07
N GLY A 290 11.47 -24.06 -3.02
CA GLY A 290 11.50 -25.01 -4.14
C GLY A 290 10.34 -24.74 -5.09
N THR A 291 10.19 -25.55 -6.12
CA THR A 291 9.13 -25.44 -7.12
C THR A 291 8.17 -26.61 -7.01
N LEU A 292 6.87 -26.34 -7.05
CA LEU A 292 5.83 -27.36 -7.13
C LEU A 292 5.91 -28.07 -8.49
N PRO A 293 6.16 -29.41 -8.54
CA PRO A 293 6.18 -30.14 -9.79
C PRO A 293 4.80 -30.18 -10.47
N ASP A 294 4.78 -30.12 -11.81
CA ASP A 294 3.53 -30.16 -12.59
C ASP A 294 2.72 -31.43 -12.31
N SER A 295 3.38 -32.55 -12.08
CA SER A 295 2.74 -33.82 -11.71
C SER A 295 1.98 -33.77 -10.37
N ILE A 296 2.35 -32.85 -9.48
CA ILE A 296 1.64 -32.61 -8.20
C ILE A 296 0.65 -31.46 -8.39
N ALA A 297 1.01 -30.41 -9.11
CA ALA A 297 0.14 -29.26 -9.40
C ALA A 297 -1.16 -29.66 -10.13
N SER A 298 -1.11 -30.74 -10.92
CA SER A 298 -2.29 -31.31 -11.62
C SER A 298 -3.24 -32.11 -10.72
N ARG A 299 -2.87 -32.37 -9.47
CA ARG A 299 -3.72 -33.08 -8.51
C ARG A 299 -4.65 -32.12 -7.76
N ASP A 300 -5.59 -32.72 -7.03
CA ASP A 300 -6.47 -31.96 -6.15
C ASP A 300 -5.67 -31.17 -5.10
N THR A 301 -6.03 -29.93 -4.94
CA THR A 301 -5.45 -29.07 -3.90
C THR A 301 -5.91 -29.55 -2.53
N LEU A 302 -4.97 -29.86 -1.65
CA LEU A 302 -5.26 -30.30 -0.27
C LEU A 302 -6.01 -29.20 0.51
N PHE A 303 -5.59 -27.93 0.32
CA PHE A 303 -6.16 -26.80 1.00
C PHE A 303 -5.87 -25.51 0.24
N VAL A 304 -6.83 -24.59 0.24
CA VAL A 304 -6.67 -23.23 -0.25
C VAL A 304 -6.93 -22.25 0.90
N PHE A 305 -5.94 -21.46 1.22
CA PHE A 305 -6.07 -20.35 2.17
C PHE A 305 -6.26 -19.05 1.37
N GLU A 306 -7.41 -18.43 1.54
CA GLU A 306 -7.75 -17.21 0.83
C GLU A 306 -7.57 -15.97 1.69
N SER A 307 -7.12 -14.89 1.06
CA SER A 307 -7.00 -13.59 1.69
C SER A 307 -8.35 -12.90 1.91
N GLN A 308 -8.31 -11.73 2.54
CA GLN A 308 -9.40 -10.76 2.44
C GLN A 308 -9.55 -10.27 0.98
N PRO A 309 -10.70 -9.67 0.61
CA PRO A 309 -10.88 -9.07 -0.72
C PRO A 309 -9.85 -7.97 -1.02
N LEU A 310 -9.58 -7.74 -2.30
CA LEU A 310 -8.65 -6.72 -2.80
C LEU A 310 -8.94 -5.32 -2.22
N THR A 311 -10.21 -4.98 -1.99
CA THR A 311 -10.63 -3.69 -1.42
C THR A 311 -10.02 -3.41 -0.05
N GLU A 312 -9.83 -4.42 0.79
CA GLU A 312 -9.17 -4.28 2.10
C GLU A 312 -7.70 -3.85 1.92
N PHE A 313 -7.01 -4.46 0.97
CA PHE A 313 -5.61 -4.12 0.67
C PHE A 313 -5.47 -2.76 0.00
N VAL A 314 -6.42 -2.35 -0.83
CA VAL A 314 -6.48 -1.00 -1.39
C VAL A 314 -6.67 0.02 -0.26
N THR A 315 -7.53 -0.27 0.71
CA THR A 315 -7.74 0.57 1.89
C THR A 315 -6.46 0.70 2.71
N HIS A 316 -5.81 -0.40 3.03
CA HIS A 316 -4.53 -0.40 3.74
C HIS A 316 -3.44 0.36 2.95
N MET A 317 -3.35 0.13 1.64
CA MET A 317 -2.40 0.80 0.74
C MET A 317 -2.61 2.32 0.72
N PHE A 318 -3.83 2.80 0.74
CA PHE A 318 -4.11 4.24 0.73
C PHE A 318 -3.96 4.89 2.09
N LYS A 319 -4.52 4.31 3.16
CA LYS A 319 -4.49 4.88 4.52
C LYS A 319 -3.08 4.95 5.10
N TYR A 320 -2.28 3.90 4.93
CA TYR A 320 -0.92 3.82 5.46
C TYR A 320 0.17 4.08 4.42
N SER A 321 -0.22 4.33 3.16
CA SER A 321 0.72 4.49 2.05
C SER A 321 1.67 3.30 1.86
N SER A 322 1.20 2.07 2.13
CA SER A 322 2.01 0.86 2.10
C SER A 322 2.64 0.64 0.72
N ASN A 323 3.98 0.67 0.64
CA ASN A 323 4.70 0.33 -0.57
C ASN A 323 4.62 -1.16 -0.84
N PHE A 324 4.79 -1.97 0.21
CA PHE A 324 4.70 -3.43 0.10
C PHE A 324 3.38 -3.88 -0.55
N ALA A 325 2.23 -3.43 -0.01
CA ALA A 325 0.94 -3.78 -0.60
C ALA A 325 0.80 -3.31 -2.05
N ALA A 326 1.32 -2.11 -2.37
CA ALA A 326 1.27 -1.57 -3.72
C ALA A 326 2.08 -2.42 -4.71
N GLU A 327 3.28 -2.85 -4.34
CA GLU A 327 4.12 -3.68 -5.20
C GLU A 327 3.58 -5.10 -5.35
N MET A 328 3.05 -5.69 -4.27
CA MET A 328 2.40 -7.01 -4.32
C MET A 328 1.20 -7.01 -5.26
N ILE A 329 0.30 -6.02 -5.12
CA ILE A 329 -0.86 -5.84 -6.01
C ILE A 329 -0.40 -5.61 -7.45
N PHE A 330 0.61 -4.77 -7.67
CA PHE A 330 1.12 -4.44 -9.00
C PHE A 330 1.69 -5.67 -9.70
N LYS A 331 2.56 -6.44 -9.04
CA LYS A 331 3.10 -7.69 -9.61
C LYS A 331 2.02 -8.74 -9.82
N THR A 332 0.98 -8.79 -8.97
CA THR A 332 -0.18 -9.69 -9.16
C THR A 332 -0.95 -9.36 -10.44
N ILE A 333 -1.13 -8.08 -10.78
CA ILE A 333 -1.71 -7.70 -12.09
C ILE A 333 -0.89 -8.33 -13.23
N GLY A 334 0.44 -8.25 -13.14
CA GLY A 334 1.34 -8.86 -14.11
C GLY A 334 1.25 -10.39 -14.17
N ALA A 335 1.11 -11.05 -13.02
CA ALA A 335 0.96 -12.49 -12.94
C ALA A 335 -0.35 -12.99 -13.56
N GLU A 336 -1.46 -12.34 -13.23
CA GLU A 336 -2.81 -12.75 -13.64
C GLU A 336 -3.12 -12.42 -15.11
N ARG A 337 -2.51 -11.38 -15.68
CA ARG A 337 -2.84 -10.86 -17.03
C ARG A 337 -1.65 -10.75 -17.98
N GLY A 338 -0.45 -11.07 -17.53
CA GLY A 338 0.79 -10.95 -18.30
C GLY A 338 1.08 -12.13 -19.26
N GLY A 339 0.10 -12.98 -19.58
CA GLY A 339 0.24 -14.05 -20.59
C GLY A 339 0.98 -15.30 -20.09
N GLY A 340 0.76 -15.71 -18.84
CA GLY A 340 1.26 -16.98 -18.28
C GLY A 340 2.72 -16.97 -17.83
N ARG A 341 3.33 -15.79 -17.74
CA ARG A 341 4.65 -15.59 -17.12
C ARG A 341 4.50 -15.26 -15.64
N ASN A 342 5.54 -15.57 -14.86
CA ASN A 342 5.60 -15.16 -13.46
C ASN A 342 5.45 -13.63 -13.34
N GLY A 343 4.69 -13.17 -12.37
CA GLY A 343 4.42 -11.75 -12.18
C GLY A 343 5.69 -10.95 -11.94
N SER A 344 5.95 -9.98 -12.82
CA SER A 344 7.11 -9.08 -12.76
C SER A 344 6.68 -7.62 -12.81
N TRP A 345 7.60 -6.69 -12.49
CA TRP A 345 7.35 -5.26 -12.70
C TRP A 345 7.14 -4.91 -14.17
N ASP A 346 7.86 -5.57 -15.07
CA ASP A 346 7.73 -5.31 -16.51
C ASP A 346 6.40 -5.82 -17.07
N SER A 347 5.99 -7.04 -16.70
CA SER A 347 4.67 -7.57 -17.10
C SER A 347 3.53 -6.71 -16.55
N ALA A 348 3.62 -6.28 -15.27
CA ALA A 348 2.66 -5.39 -14.67
C ALA A 348 2.60 -4.02 -15.35
N SER A 349 3.78 -3.42 -15.66
CA SER A 349 3.86 -2.16 -16.40
C SER A 349 3.21 -2.25 -17.78
N ALA A 350 3.44 -3.35 -18.49
CA ALA A 350 2.84 -3.59 -19.79
C ALA A 350 1.31 -3.73 -19.71
N VAL A 351 0.81 -4.52 -18.74
CA VAL A 351 -0.64 -4.72 -18.54
C VAL A 351 -1.32 -3.40 -18.15
N VAL A 352 -0.75 -2.65 -17.19
CA VAL A 352 -1.29 -1.35 -16.75
C VAL A 352 -1.27 -0.32 -17.88
N GLY A 353 -0.20 -0.31 -18.70
CA GLY A 353 -0.11 0.55 -19.88
C GLY A 353 -1.16 0.22 -20.94
N GLY A 354 -1.38 -1.06 -21.20
CA GLY A 354 -2.46 -1.53 -22.10
C GLY A 354 -3.83 -1.08 -21.59
N TRP A 355 -4.14 -1.38 -20.33
CA TRP A 355 -5.38 -0.96 -19.69
C TRP A 355 -5.59 0.56 -19.75
N TRP A 356 -4.55 1.38 -19.49
CA TRP A 356 -4.62 2.83 -19.58
C TRP A 356 -5.06 3.30 -20.95
N LYS A 357 -4.49 2.72 -22.01
CA LYS A 357 -4.82 3.01 -23.40
C LYS A 357 -6.25 2.58 -23.75
N ASP A 358 -6.63 1.36 -23.36
CA ASP A 358 -7.94 0.78 -23.66
C ASP A 358 -9.08 1.55 -22.97
N CYS A 359 -8.81 2.19 -21.83
CA CYS A 359 -9.74 3.09 -21.14
C CYS A 359 -9.84 4.47 -21.79
N GLY A 360 -9.09 4.78 -22.85
CA GLY A 360 -9.08 6.08 -23.50
C GLY A 360 -8.50 7.21 -22.64
N LEU A 361 -7.69 6.88 -21.64
CA LEU A 361 -7.05 7.88 -20.76
C LEU A 361 -5.96 8.66 -21.52
N PRO A 362 -5.78 9.98 -21.23
CA PRO A 362 -4.93 10.83 -22.05
C PRO A 362 -3.44 10.52 -21.86
N GLY A 363 -2.71 10.52 -22.98
CA GLY A 363 -1.27 10.29 -22.98
C GLY A 363 -0.89 8.95 -22.35
N MET A 364 0.42 8.71 -22.16
CA MET A 364 0.89 7.49 -21.52
C MET A 364 1.78 7.87 -20.32
N PRO A 365 1.38 7.54 -19.07
CA PRO A 365 2.26 7.73 -17.92
C PRO A 365 3.41 6.72 -17.97
N ALA A 366 4.57 7.10 -17.44
CA ALA A 366 5.63 6.13 -17.18
C ALA A 366 5.36 5.45 -15.83
N VAL A 367 4.89 4.21 -15.89
CA VAL A 367 4.64 3.38 -14.70
C VAL A 367 5.67 2.26 -14.67
N ARG A 368 6.60 2.30 -13.71
CA ARG A 368 7.69 1.33 -13.55
C ARG A 368 7.53 0.48 -12.28
N ASN A 369 6.82 1.01 -11.28
CA ASN A 369 6.49 0.29 -10.06
C ASN A 369 5.11 0.72 -9.55
N GLY A 370 4.56 -0.05 -8.62
CA GLY A 370 3.21 0.17 -8.10
C GLY A 370 3.11 1.24 -7.01
N SER A 371 4.19 1.47 -6.28
CA SER A 371 4.18 2.33 -5.08
C SER A 371 4.50 3.79 -5.34
N GLY A 372 5.23 4.09 -6.42
CA GLY A 372 5.80 5.41 -6.68
C GLY A 372 7.12 5.66 -5.96
N MET A 373 7.77 4.62 -5.46
CA MET A 373 9.09 4.73 -4.83
C MET A 373 10.15 5.11 -5.85
N GLY A 374 11.10 5.95 -5.43
CA GLY A 374 12.17 6.47 -6.28
C GLY A 374 11.68 7.44 -7.37
N ALA A 375 12.59 7.81 -8.27
CA ALA A 375 12.34 8.78 -9.34
C ALA A 375 12.04 8.10 -10.69
N VAL A 376 11.43 6.91 -10.69
CA VAL A 376 11.28 6.08 -11.91
C VAL A 376 9.93 6.27 -12.61
N ASN A 377 8.89 6.69 -11.89
CA ASN A 377 7.57 6.95 -12.45
C ASN A 377 7.42 8.41 -12.90
N ARG A 378 6.58 8.65 -13.91
CA ARG A 378 6.22 10.00 -14.37
C ARG A 378 4.74 10.03 -14.76
N ILE A 379 4.03 11.05 -14.27
CA ILE A 379 2.63 11.28 -14.58
C ILE A 379 2.32 12.79 -14.45
N SER A 380 1.36 13.30 -15.21
CA SER A 380 0.92 14.69 -15.12
C SER A 380 -0.33 14.85 -14.24
N ALA A 381 -0.60 16.07 -13.78
CA ALA A 381 -1.82 16.37 -13.03
C ALA A 381 -3.08 16.08 -13.89
N ARG A 382 -3.05 16.37 -15.20
CA ARG A 382 -4.14 16.04 -16.10
C ARG A 382 -4.39 14.54 -16.17
N GLN A 383 -3.36 13.73 -16.30
CA GLN A 383 -3.50 12.29 -16.35
C GLN A 383 -4.12 11.73 -15.05
N ILE A 384 -3.71 12.25 -13.89
CA ILE A 384 -4.27 11.83 -12.60
C ILE A 384 -5.74 12.25 -12.50
N VAL A 385 -6.10 13.50 -12.83
CA VAL A 385 -7.48 13.96 -12.77
C VAL A 385 -8.37 13.18 -13.74
N SER A 386 -7.88 12.90 -14.96
CA SER A 386 -8.62 12.05 -15.92
C SER A 386 -8.82 10.62 -15.38
N LEU A 387 -7.82 10.06 -14.69
CA LEU A 387 -7.98 8.77 -14.00
C LEU A 387 -9.05 8.85 -12.90
N LEU A 388 -9.08 9.93 -12.13
CA LEU A 388 -10.08 10.11 -11.06
C LEU A 388 -11.49 10.29 -11.64
N GLU A 389 -11.64 11.01 -12.76
CA GLU A 389 -12.92 11.10 -13.49
C GLU A 389 -13.35 9.74 -14.05
N TYR A 390 -12.42 8.98 -14.64
CA TYR A 390 -12.66 7.61 -15.08
C TYR A 390 -13.13 6.72 -13.92
N ALA A 391 -12.42 6.76 -12.80
CA ALA A 391 -12.77 5.99 -11.60
C ALA A 391 -14.18 6.33 -11.11
N TRP A 392 -14.54 7.62 -11.04
CA TRP A 392 -15.87 8.06 -10.64
C TRP A 392 -16.99 7.46 -11.49
N GLY A 393 -16.74 7.23 -12.79
CA GLY A 393 -17.66 6.56 -13.70
C GLY A 393 -17.85 5.06 -13.44
N ARG A 394 -17.01 4.43 -12.61
CA ARG A 394 -16.98 2.98 -12.33
C ARG A 394 -17.80 2.62 -11.09
N LYS A 395 -19.12 2.57 -11.22
CA LYS A 395 -20.06 2.34 -10.10
C LYS A 395 -19.78 1.04 -9.32
N GLN A 396 -19.19 0.04 -9.96
CA GLN A 396 -18.91 -1.27 -9.36
C GLN A 396 -17.83 -1.23 -8.28
N TRP A 397 -16.85 -0.33 -8.39
CA TRP A 397 -15.73 -0.26 -7.44
C TRP A 397 -15.37 1.15 -6.98
N PHE A 398 -15.91 2.21 -7.59
CA PHE A 398 -15.64 3.58 -7.17
C PHE A 398 -15.96 3.87 -5.70
N PRO A 399 -17.09 3.39 -5.14
CA PRO A 399 -17.38 3.62 -3.73
C PRO A 399 -16.26 3.16 -2.80
N ASP A 400 -15.75 1.94 -3.02
CA ASP A 400 -14.66 1.37 -2.23
C ASP A 400 -13.34 2.13 -2.46
N TYR A 401 -13.03 2.47 -3.71
CA TYR A 401 -11.85 3.26 -4.07
C TYR A 401 -11.84 4.63 -3.38
N CYS A 402 -12.97 5.35 -3.42
CA CYS A 402 -13.10 6.66 -2.79
C CYS A 402 -13.08 6.58 -1.26
N ALA A 403 -13.76 5.60 -0.67
CA ALA A 403 -13.79 5.37 0.78
C ALA A 403 -12.41 4.99 1.33
N SER A 404 -11.60 4.30 0.54
CA SER A 404 -10.24 3.87 0.89
C SER A 404 -9.26 5.04 1.04
N LEU A 405 -9.50 6.19 0.42
CA LEU A 405 -8.63 7.37 0.50
C LEU A 405 -8.59 7.95 1.92
N SER A 406 -7.46 8.58 2.28
CA SER A 406 -7.33 9.31 3.54
C SER A 406 -8.24 10.53 3.57
N VAL A 407 -8.87 10.80 4.71
CA VAL A 407 -9.79 11.93 4.94
C VAL A 407 -9.07 13.06 5.65
N SER A 408 -9.18 14.27 5.12
CA SER A 408 -8.56 15.48 5.68
C SER A 408 -8.95 15.71 7.14
N GLY A 409 -7.95 15.83 8.02
CA GLY A 409 -8.11 16.09 9.45
C GLY A 409 -8.80 14.97 10.23
N ALA A 410 -8.88 13.74 9.69
CA ALA A 410 -9.58 12.61 10.32
C ALA A 410 -8.75 11.34 10.38
N ASP A 411 -8.22 10.84 9.25
CA ASP A 411 -7.55 9.56 9.23
C ASP A 411 -6.37 9.46 8.24
N GLY A 412 -5.70 8.32 8.27
CA GLY A 412 -4.62 7.96 7.36
C GLY A 412 -3.50 9.01 7.33
N THR A 413 -2.92 9.22 6.16
CA THR A 413 -1.84 10.20 5.95
C THR A 413 -2.29 11.66 5.97
N LEU A 414 -3.60 11.92 6.07
CA LEU A 414 -4.19 13.26 6.19
C LEU A 414 -4.70 13.58 7.59
N LYS A 415 -4.52 12.70 8.58
CA LYS A 415 -5.03 12.85 9.95
C LYS A 415 -4.65 14.20 10.57
N ASP A 416 -3.39 14.60 10.43
CA ASP A 416 -2.83 15.81 11.03
C ASP A 416 -2.73 16.98 10.02
N ARG A 417 -3.44 16.88 8.87
CA ARG A 417 -3.50 17.90 7.84
C ARG A 417 -4.90 18.50 7.74
N PHE A 418 -5.01 19.73 7.24
CA PHE A 418 -6.28 20.47 7.09
C PHE A 418 -7.01 20.77 8.43
N GLY A 419 -6.29 20.74 9.57
CA GLY A 419 -6.92 20.81 10.90
C GLY A 419 -7.77 22.05 11.13
N GLN A 420 -7.36 23.21 10.59
CA GLN A 420 -8.06 24.51 10.68
C GLN A 420 -8.67 24.96 9.33
N SER A 421 -8.66 24.07 8.35
CA SER A 421 -9.16 24.38 7.00
C SER A 421 -10.67 24.16 6.90
N LYS A 422 -11.35 24.97 6.06
CA LYS A 422 -12.74 24.71 5.63
C LYS A 422 -12.87 23.36 4.91
N LEU A 423 -11.77 22.78 4.46
CA LEU A 423 -11.71 21.50 3.75
C LEU A 423 -11.56 20.29 4.67
N LYS A 424 -11.54 20.46 6.00
CA LYS A 424 -11.52 19.37 6.97
C LYS A 424 -12.74 18.46 6.79
N GLY A 425 -12.52 17.15 6.67
CA GLY A 425 -13.56 16.16 6.42
C GLY A 425 -14.08 16.09 4.97
N ILE A 426 -13.78 17.10 4.14
CA ILE A 426 -14.27 17.23 2.76
C ILE A 426 -13.32 16.54 1.77
N VAL A 427 -12.00 16.67 1.96
CA VAL A 427 -11.00 16.11 1.05
C VAL A 427 -10.74 14.64 1.36
N ARG A 428 -10.80 13.81 0.33
CA ARG A 428 -10.37 12.41 0.33
C ARG A 428 -9.23 12.25 -0.67
N ALA A 429 -8.01 11.99 -0.19
CA ALA A 429 -6.87 12.03 -1.08
C ALA A 429 -5.72 11.08 -0.68
N LYS A 430 -4.88 10.81 -1.67
CA LYS A 430 -3.60 10.14 -1.52
C LYS A 430 -2.49 11.16 -1.49
N THR A 431 -1.62 11.05 -0.49
CA THR A 431 -0.38 11.83 -0.37
C THR A 431 0.79 11.10 -1.03
N GLY A 432 1.79 11.85 -1.47
CA GLY A 432 3.06 11.33 -1.95
C GLY A 432 4.22 12.16 -1.42
N THR A 433 5.31 11.51 -1.01
CA THR A 433 6.50 12.17 -0.48
C THR A 433 7.77 11.39 -0.81
N LEU A 434 8.78 12.09 -1.33
CA LEU A 434 10.17 11.63 -1.44
C LEU A 434 11.06 12.79 -0.99
N ASN A 435 11.40 12.81 0.31
CA ASN A 435 12.09 13.95 0.92
C ASN A 435 13.47 14.19 0.31
N ASP A 436 14.21 13.12 0.01
CA ASP A 436 15.59 13.19 -0.47
C ASP A 436 15.72 13.93 -1.82
N ILE A 437 14.66 13.94 -2.61
CA ILE A 437 14.60 14.60 -3.92
C ILE A 437 13.53 15.71 -3.99
N GLY A 438 12.98 16.15 -2.85
CA GLY A 438 12.05 17.28 -2.78
C GLY A 438 10.73 17.06 -3.51
N VAL A 439 10.15 15.85 -3.43
CA VAL A 439 8.86 15.54 -4.04
C VAL A 439 7.77 15.53 -2.99
N SER A 440 6.68 16.27 -3.27
CA SER A 440 5.45 16.24 -2.49
C SER A 440 4.24 16.30 -3.40
N SER A 441 3.32 15.37 -3.24
CA SER A 441 2.15 15.24 -4.10
C SER A 441 0.88 15.03 -3.27
N LEU A 442 -0.25 15.51 -3.79
CA LEU A 442 -1.58 15.31 -3.21
C LEU A 442 -2.60 15.22 -4.34
N ALA A 443 -3.38 14.14 -4.39
CA ALA A 443 -4.41 13.98 -5.40
C ALA A 443 -5.59 13.16 -4.88
N GLY A 444 -6.79 13.46 -5.35
CA GLY A 444 -8.02 12.82 -4.93
C GLY A 444 -9.25 13.65 -5.22
N TYR A 445 -10.21 13.60 -4.31
CA TYR A 445 -11.51 14.23 -4.44
C TYR A 445 -11.79 15.22 -3.31
N ALA A 446 -12.58 16.26 -3.60
CA ALA A 446 -13.28 17.06 -2.61
C ALA A 446 -14.80 16.82 -2.79
N LEU A 447 -15.46 16.42 -1.70
CA LEU A 447 -16.86 15.98 -1.69
C LEU A 447 -17.72 17.04 -1.04
N TYR A 448 -18.54 17.70 -1.85
CA TYR A 448 -19.59 18.63 -1.41
C TYR A 448 -20.97 18.00 -1.62
N PRO A 449 -22.02 18.46 -0.94
CA PRO A 449 -23.36 17.89 -1.09
C PRO A 449 -23.85 17.85 -2.54
N ASP A 450 -23.58 18.92 -3.30
CA ASP A 450 -24.11 19.12 -4.66
C ASP A 450 -23.03 19.01 -5.75
N ALA A 451 -21.76 18.77 -5.39
CA ALA A 451 -20.66 18.73 -6.34
C ALA A 451 -19.48 17.89 -5.86
N MET A 452 -18.83 17.24 -6.78
CA MET A 452 -17.56 16.54 -6.54
C MET A 452 -16.47 17.15 -7.42
N TYR A 453 -15.31 17.37 -6.83
CA TYR A 453 -14.14 17.89 -7.53
C TYR A 453 -13.03 16.87 -7.51
N ALA A 454 -12.38 16.63 -8.63
CA ALA A 454 -11.15 15.89 -8.73
C ALA A 454 -9.97 16.86 -8.78
N PHE A 455 -8.87 16.51 -8.13
CA PHE A 455 -7.69 17.36 -8.13
C PHE A 455 -6.39 16.54 -8.08
N ALA A 456 -5.33 17.15 -8.61
CA ALA A 456 -3.96 16.69 -8.47
C ALA A 456 -3.02 17.91 -8.32
N ILE A 457 -2.14 17.85 -7.32
CA ILE A 457 -1.09 18.84 -7.05
C ILE A 457 0.21 18.08 -6.88
N LEU A 458 1.12 18.19 -7.86
CA LEU A 458 2.42 17.56 -7.87
C LEU A 458 3.48 18.65 -7.72
N ILE A 459 4.38 18.52 -6.76
CA ILE A 459 5.48 19.43 -6.49
C ILE A 459 6.78 18.64 -6.57
N ASN A 460 7.70 19.09 -7.44
CA ASN A 460 9.03 18.51 -7.55
C ASN A 460 10.06 19.66 -7.46
N THR A 461 10.61 19.87 -6.27
CA THR A 461 11.62 20.90 -6.03
C THR A 461 12.42 20.62 -4.78
N THR A 462 13.72 20.82 -4.83
CA THR A 462 14.63 20.77 -3.69
C THR A 462 14.69 22.12 -2.96
N GLY A 463 15.25 22.15 -1.77
CA GLY A 463 15.47 23.40 -1.00
C GLY A 463 14.24 23.94 -0.25
N LYS A 464 13.18 23.13 -0.16
CA LYS A 464 12.00 23.42 0.66
C LYS A 464 11.66 22.25 1.57
N GLY A 465 11.13 22.57 2.76
CA GLY A 465 10.69 21.55 3.73
C GLY A 465 9.33 20.96 3.35
N GLN A 466 9.05 19.78 3.88
CA GLN A 466 7.77 19.09 3.66
C GLN A 466 6.58 19.92 4.16
N ALA A 467 6.74 20.66 5.26
CA ALA A 467 5.70 21.55 5.79
C ALA A 467 5.31 22.66 4.80
N ASP A 468 6.31 23.25 4.10
CA ASP A 468 6.07 24.27 3.08
C ASP A 468 5.24 23.72 1.91
N HIS A 469 5.54 22.49 1.47
CA HIS A 469 4.80 21.81 0.42
C HIS A 469 3.35 21.55 0.84
N TRP A 470 3.13 21.05 2.06
CA TRP A 470 1.79 20.81 2.57
C TRP A 470 0.96 22.07 2.67
N GLN A 471 1.57 23.15 3.20
CA GLN A 471 0.91 24.43 3.30
C GLN A 471 0.48 24.99 1.93
N LEU A 472 1.37 24.91 0.92
CA LEU A 472 1.03 25.30 -0.43
C LEU A 472 -0.13 24.48 -1.00
N GLN A 473 -0.09 23.14 -0.85
CA GLN A 473 -1.15 22.24 -1.34
C GLN A 473 -2.51 22.59 -0.73
N GLU A 474 -2.55 22.84 0.59
CA GLU A 474 -3.78 23.20 1.30
C GLU A 474 -4.32 24.55 0.86
N LYS A 475 -3.45 25.56 0.74
CA LYS A 475 -3.86 26.91 0.27
C LYS A 475 -4.31 26.93 -1.18
N LEU A 476 -3.69 26.14 -2.05
CA LEU A 476 -4.15 26.01 -3.44
C LEU A 476 -5.56 25.40 -3.52
N LEU A 477 -5.85 24.38 -2.73
CA LEU A 477 -7.19 23.79 -2.68
C LEU A 477 -8.21 24.74 -2.04
N GLU A 478 -7.87 25.42 -0.94
CA GLU A 478 -8.75 26.41 -0.31
C GLU A 478 -9.12 27.58 -1.24
N ALA A 479 -8.20 27.98 -2.11
CA ALA A 479 -8.43 29.04 -3.09
C ALA A 479 -9.21 28.57 -4.33
N ALA A 480 -9.07 27.28 -4.69
CA ALA A 480 -9.70 26.72 -5.87
C ALA A 480 -11.12 26.18 -5.63
N LEU A 481 -11.41 25.78 -4.40
CA LEU A 481 -12.68 25.11 -4.04
C LEU A 481 -13.63 26.06 -3.30
N PRO A 482 -14.95 25.86 -3.42
CA PRO A 482 -15.97 26.67 -2.76
C PRO A 482 -15.80 26.85 -1.25
#